data_0862ca52c3287b6cfcae351bc40da9ad
#
_entry.id   0862ca52c3287b6cfcae351bc40da9ad
#
_cell.length_a   1.000
_cell.length_b   1.000
_cell.length_c   1.000
_cell.angle_alpha   90.00
_cell.angle_beta   90.00
_cell.angle_gamma   90.00
#
_symmetry.space_group_name_H-M   'P 1'
#
loop_
_entity.id
_entity.type
_entity.pdbx_description
1 polymer ?
#
loop_
_entity_poly.entity_id
_entity_poly.type
_entity_poly.pdbx_seq_one_letter_code
_entity_poly.pdbx_strand_id
1 'polypeptide(L)'
;DTVIGCGELAPLSGEVAEVRSLVVDEACRGQRTGVALVTALADRARELGYVTLCAFTHQPSHFVRLGFSIVPHQWVPEKIAHDCVGCSQFRHCGQYAVSLPLRAGAGLRLEQTASPVRSVAPPRASVERLRLVPIPA
;
A
#
# COMPACT_ATOMS: atom_id res chain seq x y z
N ASP A 1 14.72 30.28 7.43
CA ASP A 1 14.18 29.15 6.66
C ASP A 1 13.04 28.53 7.46
N THR A 2 11.88 28.33 6.80
CA THR A 2 10.69 27.75 7.41
C THR A 2 10.41 26.40 6.78
N VAL A 3 10.20 25.35 7.59
CA VAL A 3 9.76 24.04 7.10
C VAL A 3 8.27 24.11 6.77
N ILE A 4 7.92 23.85 5.51
CA ILE A 4 6.54 23.90 5.01
C ILE A 4 5.91 22.52 4.82
N GLY A 5 6.69 21.47 4.98
CA GLY A 5 6.20 20.08 4.89
C GLY A 5 7.30 19.09 5.22
N CYS A 6 6.89 17.89 5.55
CA CYS A 6 7.79 16.77 5.79
C CYS A 6 7.14 15.44 5.37
N GLY A 7 7.98 14.44 5.23
CA GLY A 7 7.57 13.07 4.98
C GLY A 7 8.70 12.13 5.33
N GLU A 8 8.36 10.90 5.63
CA GLU A 8 9.29 9.85 6.00
C GLU A 8 9.26 8.72 4.98
N LEU A 9 10.42 8.18 4.65
CA LEU A 9 10.57 6.94 3.92
C LEU A 9 10.96 5.84 4.91
N ALA A 10 10.00 5.00 5.27
CA ALA A 10 10.19 3.93 6.25
C ALA A 10 10.43 2.59 5.56
N PRO A 11 11.52 1.85 5.87
CA PRO A 11 11.72 0.52 5.33
C PRO A 11 10.74 -0.47 5.98
N LEU A 12 10.03 -1.27 5.16
CA LEU A 12 9.24 -2.40 5.62
C LEU A 12 9.95 -3.73 5.37
N SER A 13 10.74 -3.80 4.32
CA SER A 13 11.63 -4.92 3.98
C SER A 13 12.78 -4.41 3.11
N GLY A 14 13.63 -5.30 2.60
CA GLY A 14 14.67 -4.93 1.63
C GLY A 14 14.11 -4.46 0.27
N GLU A 15 12.87 -4.74 -0.03
CA GLU A 15 12.23 -4.43 -1.32
C GLU A 15 11.08 -3.42 -1.23
N VAL A 16 10.48 -3.27 -0.06
CA VAL A 16 9.29 -2.45 0.16
C VAL A 16 9.57 -1.32 1.15
N ALA A 17 9.30 -0.10 0.73
CA ALA A 17 9.32 1.09 1.59
C ALA A 17 7.93 1.72 1.67
N GLU A 18 7.68 2.44 2.75
CA GLU A 18 6.42 3.13 3.03
C GLU A 18 6.63 4.63 3.18
N VAL A 19 5.76 5.42 2.56
CA VAL A 19 5.63 6.85 2.84
C VAL A 19 4.84 7.02 4.12
N ARG A 20 5.46 7.58 5.14
CA ARG A 20 4.85 7.88 6.45
C ARG A 20 4.91 9.36 6.77
N SER A 21 4.09 9.78 7.71
CA SER A 21 4.15 11.12 8.31
C SER A 21 4.16 12.26 7.27
N LEU A 22 3.46 12.07 6.16
CA LEU A 22 3.36 13.07 5.12
C LEU A 22 2.48 14.24 5.61
N VAL A 23 3.11 15.36 5.87
CA VAL A 23 2.45 16.56 6.39
C VAL A 23 2.86 17.76 5.56
N VAL A 24 1.90 18.62 5.23
CA VAL A 24 2.14 19.91 4.58
C VAL A 24 1.47 21.00 5.42
N ASP A 25 2.21 22.07 5.67
CA ASP A 25 1.68 23.26 6.35
C ASP A 25 0.39 23.74 5.68
N GLU A 26 -0.59 24.10 6.48
CA GLU A 26 -1.92 24.46 5.98
C GLU A 26 -1.87 25.64 5.00
N ALA A 27 -1.04 26.65 5.30
CA ALA A 27 -0.86 27.81 4.44
C ALA A 27 -0.19 27.47 3.10
N CYS A 28 0.50 26.33 3.01
CA CYS A 28 1.21 25.85 1.81
C CYS A 28 0.48 24.73 1.08
N ARG A 29 -0.72 24.37 1.52
CA ARG A 29 -1.56 23.40 0.81
C ARG A 29 -2.04 23.97 -0.52
N GLY A 30 -2.30 23.10 -1.50
CA GLY A 30 -2.69 23.53 -2.85
C GLY A 30 -1.52 24.00 -3.74
N GLN A 31 -0.33 24.18 -3.20
CA GLN A 31 0.87 24.61 -3.93
C GLN A 31 1.72 23.44 -4.44
N ARG A 32 1.16 22.24 -4.53
CA ARG A 32 1.85 21.01 -4.98
C ARG A 32 3.00 20.53 -4.05
N THR A 33 3.11 21.07 -2.85
CA THR A 33 4.15 20.67 -1.88
C THR A 33 4.08 19.18 -1.55
N GLY A 34 2.88 18.63 -1.34
CA GLY A 34 2.70 17.20 -1.12
C GLY A 34 3.12 16.34 -2.32
N VAL A 35 2.89 16.83 -3.54
CA VAL A 35 3.36 16.17 -4.78
C VAL A 35 4.88 16.12 -4.81
N ALA A 36 5.53 17.25 -4.54
CA ALA A 36 7.00 17.35 -4.52
C ALA A 36 7.60 16.41 -3.46
N LEU A 37 7.02 16.36 -2.26
CA LEU A 37 7.47 15.47 -1.19
C LEU A 37 7.36 13.99 -1.60
N VAL A 38 6.21 13.53 -2.10
CA VAL A 38 6.04 12.13 -2.51
C VAL A 38 6.95 11.78 -3.68
N THR A 39 7.13 12.70 -4.63
CA THR A 39 8.05 12.50 -5.76
C THR A 39 9.49 12.34 -5.27
N ALA A 40 9.94 13.21 -4.37
CA ALA A 40 11.27 13.12 -3.79
C ALA A 40 11.49 11.81 -2.99
N LEU A 41 10.48 11.38 -2.24
CA LEU A 41 10.53 10.11 -1.51
C LEU A 41 10.55 8.91 -2.46
N ALA A 42 9.80 8.95 -3.56
CA ALA A 42 9.82 7.90 -4.59
C ALA A 42 11.18 7.82 -5.29
N ASP A 43 11.79 8.96 -5.63
CA ASP A 43 13.12 9.02 -6.22
C ASP A 43 14.17 8.47 -5.24
N ARG A 44 14.08 8.86 -3.98
CA ARG A 44 14.96 8.33 -2.95
C ARG A 44 14.80 6.83 -2.75
N ALA A 45 13.58 6.32 -2.78
CA ALA A 45 13.32 4.89 -2.70
C ALA A 45 13.94 4.12 -3.89
N ARG A 46 13.87 4.68 -5.11
CA ARG A 46 14.55 4.11 -6.29
C ARG A 46 16.06 4.07 -6.13
N GLU A 47 16.66 5.17 -5.67
CA GLU A 47 18.10 5.24 -5.43
C GLU A 47 18.57 4.21 -4.40
N LEU A 48 17.76 3.96 -3.36
CA LEU A 48 18.05 2.97 -2.33
C LEU A 48 17.77 1.52 -2.78
N GLY A 49 17.24 1.33 -3.98
CA GLY A 49 17.01 0.01 -4.57
C GLY A 49 15.69 -0.64 -4.18
N TYR A 50 14.75 0.08 -3.57
CA TYR A 50 13.41 -0.44 -3.32
C TYR A 50 12.68 -0.74 -4.63
N VAL A 51 11.87 -1.79 -4.60
CA VAL A 51 11.07 -2.25 -5.75
C VAL A 51 9.68 -1.65 -5.72
N THR A 52 9.14 -1.47 -4.51
CA THR A 52 7.78 -1.00 -4.29
C THR A 52 7.77 0.09 -3.22
N LEU A 53 7.02 1.15 -3.49
CA LEU A 53 6.67 2.17 -2.53
C LEU A 53 5.19 2.05 -2.20
N CYS A 54 4.84 2.01 -0.92
CA CYS A 54 3.46 1.99 -0.47
C CYS A 54 3.15 3.14 0.48
N ALA A 55 1.88 3.35 0.73
CA ALA A 55 1.38 4.23 1.77
C ALA A 55 0.03 3.72 2.28
N PHE A 56 -0.31 4.09 3.51
CA PHE A 56 -1.59 3.80 4.14
C PHE A 56 -2.26 5.11 4.53
N THR A 57 -3.44 5.35 4.01
CA THR A 57 -4.09 6.66 4.08
C THR A 57 -5.61 6.57 4.13
N HIS A 58 -6.24 7.52 4.79
CA HIS A 58 -7.69 7.71 4.70
C HIS A 58 -8.12 8.45 3.43
N GLN A 59 -7.19 9.10 2.73
CA GLN A 59 -7.44 9.89 1.52
C GLN A 59 -6.56 9.41 0.36
N PRO A 60 -6.92 8.30 -0.30
CA PRO A 60 -6.08 7.69 -1.33
C PRO A 60 -6.00 8.52 -2.62
N SER A 61 -6.95 9.42 -2.87
CA SER A 61 -7.03 10.19 -4.12
C SER A 61 -5.76 10.98 -4.44
N HIS A 62 -5.07 11.49 -3.42
CA HIS A 62 -3.80 12.18 -3.60
C HIS A 62 -2.73 11.25 -4.20
N PHE A 63 -2.60 10.06 -3.67
CA PHE A 63 -1.64 9.06 -4.15
C PHE A 63 -2.02 8.49 -5.52
N VAL A 64 -3.30 8.27 -5.76
CA VAL A 64 -3.79 7.79 -7.07
C VAL A 64 -3.43 8.77 -8.18
N ARG A 65 -3.55 10.08 -7.96
CA ARG A 65 -3.11 11.11 -8.92
C ARG A 65 -1.60 11.08 -9.19
N LEU A 66 -0.82 10.54 -8.28
CA LEU A 66 0.64 10.38 -8.41
C LEU A 66 1.04 9.03 -9.02
N GLY A 67 0.07 8.21 -9.46
CA GLY A 67 0.31 6.94 -10.13
C GLY A 67 0.26 5.72 -9.21
N PHE A 68 -0.07 5.88 -7.93
CA PHE A 68 -0.31 4.76 -7.04
C PHE A 68 -1.64 4.07 -7.36
N SER A 69 -1.69 2.78 -7.16
CA SER A 69 -2.92 1.98 -7.22
C SER A 69 -3.41 1.65 -5.82
N ILE A 70 -4.72 1.70 -5.62
CA ILE A 70 -5.34 1.16 -4.39
C ILE A 70 -5.27 -0.36 -4.48
N VAL A 71 -4.75 -0.99 -3.44
CA VAL A 71 -4.55 -2.44 -3.37
C VAL A 71 -5.15 -2.99 -2.08
N PRO A 72 -5.51 -4.28 -2.05
CA PRO A 72 -5.85 -4.94 -0.80
C PRO A 72 -4.67 -4.89 0.19
N HIS A 73 -4.94 -4.74 1.49
CA HIS A 73 -3.88 -4.74 2.51
C HIS A 73 -2.98 -5.98 2.44
N GLN A 74 -3.54 -7.12 2.08
CA GLN A 74 -2.82 -8.39 1.93
C GLN A 74 -1.73 -8.37 0.85
N TRP A 75 -1.77 -7.39 -0.04
CA TRP A 75 -0.72 -7.21 -1.05
C TRP A 75 0.54 -6.53 -0.51
N VAL A 76 0.46 -6.06 0.73
CA VAL A 76 1.59 -5.49 1.47
C VAL A 76 1.75 -6.26 2.80
N PRO A 77 2.10 -7.55 2.73
CA PRO A 77 2.23 -8.40 3.91
C PRO A 77 3.31 -7.89 4.88
N GLU A 78 4.30 -7.18 4.39
CA GLU A 78 5.36 -6.55 5.18
C GLU A 78 4.78 -5.54 6.17
N LYS A 79 3.79 -4.75 5.76
CA LYS A 79 3.10 -3.81 6.65
C LYS A 79 2.32 -4.55 7.72
N ILE A 80 1.62 -5.60 7.34
CA ILE A 80 0.83 -6.40 8.28
C ILE A 80 1.75 -6.99 9.35
N ALA A 81 2.85 -7.60 8.95
CA ALA A 81 3.81 -8.20 9.87
C ALA A 81 4.51 -7.17 10.77
N HIS A 82 4.83 -5.99 10.21
CA HIS A 82 5.59 -4.96 10.91
C HIS A 82 4.73 -4.17 11.91
N ASP A 83 3.54 -3.74 11.52
CA ASP A 83 2.75 -2.77 12.29
C ASP A 83 1.34 -3.26 12.66
N CYS A 84 0.68 -4.02 11.77
CA CYS A 84 -0.75 -4.26 11.92
C CYS A 84 -1.08 -5.32 12.98
N VAL A 85 -0.20 -6.30 13.17
CA VAL A 85 -0.43 -7.41 14.12
C VAL A 85 -0.61 -6.88 15.56
N GLY A 86 0.14 -5.84 15.94
CA GLY A 86 0.02 -5.20 17.25
C GLY A 86 -0.93 -4.01 17.30
N CYS A 87 -1.57 -3.67 16.19
CA CYS A 87 -2.42 -2.50 16.10
C CYS A 87 -3.82 -2.75 16.68
N SER A 88 -4.28 -1.88 17.60
CA SER A 88 -5.62 -1.96 18.19
C SER A 88 -6.74 -1.77 17.16
N GLN A 89 -6.46 -1.14 16.03
CA GLN A 89 -7.40 -0.88 14.93
C GLN A 89 -7.36 -1.94 13.83
N PHE A 90 -6.64 -3.04 14.02
CA PHE A 90 -6.40 -4.04 12.97
C PHE A 90 -7.68 -4.52 12.27
N ARG A 91 -8.74 -4.76 13.03
CA ARG A 91 -10.05 -5.22 12.51
C ARG A 91 -10.95 -4.09 12.00
N HIS A 92 -10.62 -2.86 12.33
CA HIS A 92 -11.43 -1.68 12.03
C HIS A 92 -10.60 -0.59 11.33
N CYS A 93 -9.52 -1.00 10.66
CA CYS A 93 -8.66 -0.09 9.94
C CYS A 93 -9.41 0.55 8.77
N GLY A 94 -9.64 1.87 8.85
CA GLY A 94 -10.29 2.65 7.79
C GLY A 94 -9.31 3.18 6.74
N GLN A 95 -8.04 2.81 6.79
CA GLN A 95 -7.04 3.26 5.82
C GLN A 95 -7.10 2.41 4.55
N TYR A 96 -6.82 3.05 3.43
CA TYR A 96 -6.55 2.40 2.15
C TYR A 96 -5.06 2.11 2.03
N ALA A 97 -4.71 0.94 1.53
CA ALA A 97 -3.36 0.66 1.08
C ALA A 97 -3.20 1.13 -0.36
N VAL A 98 -2.15 1.87 -0.64
CA VAL A 98 -1.77 2.30 -1.99
C VAL A 98 -0.35 1.88 -2.30
N SER A 99 -0.08 1.48 -3.54
CA SER A 99 1.20 0.92 -3.96
C SER A 99 1.64 1.49 -5.29
N LEU A 100 2.94 1.77 -5.40
CA LEU A 100 3.61 2.25 -6.60
C LEU A 100 4.81 1.35 -6.92
N PRO A 101 4.82 0.66 -8.07
CA PRO A 101 6.01 -0.04 -8.53
C PRO A 101 7.10 0.99 -8.91
N LEU A 102 8.31 0.78 -8.39
CA LEU A 102 9.42 1.72 -8.59
C LEU A 102 10.33 1.35 -9.76
N ARG A 103 10.37 0.07 -10.15
CA ARG A 103 11.17 -0.39 -11.28
C ARG A 103 10.33 -0.43 -12.55
N ALA A 104 10.94 -0.03 -13.67
CA ALA A 104 10.33 -0.22 -14.99
C ALA A 104 10.00 -1.71 -15.20
N GLY A 105 8.76 -2.02 -15.54
CA GLY A 105 8.29 -3.41 -15.69
C GLY A 105 7.70 -4.05 -14.42
N ALA A 106 7.85 -3.45 -13.26
CA ALA A 106 7.20 -3.98 -12.05
C ALA A 106 5.66 -3.89 -12.12
N GLY A 107 5.12 -2.90 -12.85
CA GLY A 107 3.69 -2.81 -13.14
C GLY A 107 3.21 -3.87 -14.13
N LEU A 108 4.07 -4.31 -15.05
CA LEU A 108 3.77 -5.37 -16.00
C LEU A 108 3.83 -6.77 -15.37
N ARG A 109 4.50 -6.93 -14.23
CA ARG A 109 4.49 -8.20 -13.49
C ARG A 109 3.13 -8.53 -12.90
N LEU A 110 2.30 -7.57 -12.62
CA LEU A 110 0.91 -7.85 -12.20
C LEU A 110 0.09 -8.45 -13.34
N GLU A 111 0.40 -8.11 -14.60
CA GLU A 111 -0.22 -8.75 -15.76
C GLU A 111 0.47 -10.07 -16.14
N GLN A 112 1.77 -10.21 -15.85
CA GLN A 112 2.53 -11.42 -16.19
C GLN A 112 2.50 -12.48 -15.09
N THR A 113 2.21 -12.14 -13.86
CA THR A 113 1.88 -13.13 -12.81
C THR A 113 0.43 -13.61 -12.89
N ALA A 114 -0.37 -13.00 -13.75
CA ALA A 114 -1.47 -13.69 -14.39
C ALA A 114 -0.96 -14.65 -15.48
N SER A 115 0.18 -15.31 -15.27
CA SER A 115 0.39 -16.63 -15.86
C SER A 115 -0.89 -17.40 -15.57
N PRO A 116 -1.46 -18.09 -16.56
CA PRO A 116 -2.65 -18.87 -16.32
C PRO A 116 -2.34 -19.72 -15.11
N VAL A 117 -2.86 -19.34 -13.96
CA VAL A 117 -3.05 -20.28 -12.87
C VAL A 117 -3.65 -21.42 -13.61
N ARG A 118 -2.86 -22.48 -13.81
CA ARG A 118 -3.43 -23.76 -14.22
C ARG A 118 -4.64 -23.86 -13.35
N SER A 119 -5.80 -23.78 -13.95
CA SER A 119 -7.06 -23.96 -13.31
C SER A 119 -6.96 -25.33 -12.60
N VAL A 120 -6.40 -25.31 -11.42
CA VAL A 120 -6.64 -26.35 -10.45
C VAL A 120 -8.07 -26.06 -10.06
N ALA A 121 -8.98 -26.74 -10.75
CA ALA A 121 -10.37 -26.75 -10.36
C ALA A 121 -10.39 -26.96 -8.85
N PRO A 122 -10.99 -26.08 -8.07
CA PRO A 122 -11.08 -26.29 -6.64
C PRO A 122 -11.71 -27.67 -6.45
N PRO A 123 -11.17 -28.52 -5.58
CA PRO A 123 -11.78 -29.81 -5.34
C PRO A 123 -13.24 -29.55 -4.99
N ARG A 124 -14.14 -30.08 -5.82
CA ARG A 124 -15.61 -29.91 -5.70
C ARG A 124 -16.16 -30.27 -4.32
N ALA A 125 -15.35 -30.90 -3.47
CA ALA A 125 -15.72 -31.34 -2.13
C ALA A 125 -15.71 -30.23 -1.07
N SER A 126 -15.11 -29.06 -1.33
CA SER A 126 -14.91 -28.04 -0.29
C SER A 126 -16.04 -27.03 -0.15
N VAL A 127 -16.91 -26.91 -1.15
CA VAL A 127 -17.95 -25.88 -1.17
C VAL A 127 -19.26 -26.39 -0.52
N GLU A 128 -19.42 -27.68 -0.39
CA GLU A 128 -20.70 -28.27 -0.01
C GLU A 128 -20.95 -28.39 1.50
N ARG A 129 -20.01 -27.92 2.35
CA ARG A 129 -20.07 -28.17 3.80
C ARG A 129 -19.97 -26.96 4.71
N LEU A 130 -20.08 -25.76 4.20
CA LEU A 130 -20.28 -24.60 5.05
C LEU A 130 -21.77 -24.49 5.40
N ARG A 131 -22.25 -25.33 6.32
CA ARG A 131 -23.52 -25.10 7.00
C ARG A 131 -23.30 -23.96 7.98
N LEU A 132 -23.92 -22.82 7.72
CA LEU A 132 -24.08 -21.77 8.71
C LEU A 132 -24.86 -22.37 9.89
N VAL A 133 -24.20 -22.56 11.00
CA VAL A 133 -24.87 -22.91 12.26
C VAL A 133 -25.54 -21.64 12.77
N PRO A 134 -26.87 -21.64 13.00
CA PRO A 134 -27.52 -20.48 13.60
C PRO A 134 -26.92 -20.22 14.98
N ILE A 135 -26.56 -18.97 15.24
CA ILE A 135 -26.14 -18.53 16.58
C ILE A 135 -27.40 -18.56 17.44
N PRO A 136 -27.45 -19.30 18.55
CA PRO A 136 -28.59 -19.23 19.46
C PRO A 136 -28.74 -17.83 19.98
N ALA A 137 -29.99 -17.37 20.06
CA ALA A 137 -30.34 -16.05 20.57
C ALA A 137 -29.99 -15.93 22.06
#